data_d75fd4584c182b8ce1e047c512cdc506
#
_entry.id   d75fd4584c182b8ce1e047c512cdc506
#
_cell.length_a   1.000
_cell.length_b   1.000
_cell.length_c   1.000
_cell.angle_alpha   90.00
_cell.angle_beta   90.00
_cell.angle_gamma   90.00
#
_symmetry.space_group_name_H-M   'P 1'
#
loop_
_entity.id
_entity.type
_entity.pdbx_description
1 polymer ?
#
loop_
_entity_poly.entity_id
_entity_poly.type
_entity_poly.pdbx_seq_one_letter_code
_entity_poly.pdbx_strand_id
1 'polypeptide(L)'
;MSEPKTPRHHVDVRVATYNIHRCRGMDRRTMPLRVAEVIREMNADVIALQEVIGAGPNGAGQAEEIGAAVGMGWVMTSVRHLRSHLFGNVVLSRFPIVHHSQYDLSWRTCEPRACQRADLDVEGHPLHIYNVHLGTAVLERRYQATRLAGFVHDKRIEGTKIILGDFNEWMRGLATSTLSSLFKSIDIYEHLKRRRTYPGIFPVLHLDHIYYEGHIEIRGLELIRSRKALMASDHLPLVANLRIGI
;
A
#
# COMPACT_ATOMS: atom_id res chain seq x y z
N MET A 1 -4.64 32.01 -13.28
CA MET A 1 -4.62 30.81 -12.40
C MET A 1 -5.96 30.81 -11.69
N SER A 2 -6.85 29.86 -12.02
CA SER A 2 -8.15 29.72 -11.34
C SER A 2 -7.87 29.16 -9.93
N GLU A 3 -8.46 29.75 -8.90
CA GLU A 3 -8.44 29.21 -7.54
C GLU A 3 -8.98 27.77 -7.55
N PRO A 4 -8.35 26.85 -6.78
CA PRO A 4 -8.86 25.50 -6.66
C PRO A 4 -10.28 25.56 -6.07
N LYS A 5 -11.27 25.06 -6.82
CA LYS A 5 -12.65 25.00 -6.36
C LYS A 5 -12.71 24.13 -5.11
N THR A 6 -13.28 24.65 -4.03
CA THR A 6 -13.56 23.87 -2.82
C THR A 6 -14.49 22.70 -3.19
N PRO A 7 -14.17 21.46 -2.81
CA PRO A 7 -15.02 20.31 -3.09
C PRO A 7 -16.42 20.51 -2.48
N ARG A 8 -17.46 20.17 -3.25
CA ARG A 8 -18.86 20.31 -2.82
C ARG A 8 -19.38 19.08 -2.09
N HIS A 9 -18.71 17.96 -2.27
CA HIS A 9 -19.05 16.67 -1.67
C HIS A 9 -17.81 16.02 -1.06
N HIS A 10 -18.01 15.19 -0.03
CA HIS A 10 -16.95 14.49 0.65
C HIS A 10 -17.35 13.04 0.87
N VAL A 11 -16.40 12.14 0.66
CA VAL A 11 -16.57 10.71 0.95
C VAL A 11 -15.54 10.29 1.99
N ASP A 12 -15.97 9.57 3.01
CA ASP A 12 -15.08 8.96 4.00
C ASP A 12 -14.58 7.63 3.42
N VAL A 13 -13.25 7.48 3.34
CA VAL A 13 -12.58 6.31 2.79
C VAL A 13 -11.53 5.81 3.78
N ARG A 14 -11.56 4.52 4.06
CA ARG A 14 -10.58 3.87 4.92
C ARG A 14 -9.58 3.09 4.09
N VAL A 15 -8.32 3.51 4.09
CA VAL A 15 -7.24 2.87 3.32
C VAL A 15 -6.24 2.19 4.24
N ALA A 16 -5.63 1.09 3.78
CA ALA A 16 -4.63 0.38 4.54
C ALA A 16 -3.44 -0.06 3.69
N THR A 17 -2.26 -0.17 4.30
CA THR A 17 -1.10 -0.85 3.73
C THR A 17 -0.64 -1.97 4.65
N TYR A 18 -0.24 -3.10 4.06
CA TYR A 18 0.19 -4.27 4.80
C TYR A 18 1.14 -5.16 3.99
N ASN A 19 2.41 -5.22 4.38
CA ASN A 19 3.30 -6.26 3.88
C ASN A 19 2.94 -7.58 4.56
N ILE A 20 2.44 -8.55 3.77
CA ILE A 20 1.92 -9.83 4.29
C ILE A 20 2.98 -10.93 4.38
N HIS A 21 4.24 -10.62 4.01
CA HIS A 21 5.36 -11.56 4.07
C HIS A 21 4.99 -12.95 3.51
N ARG A 22 4.36 -13.01 2.32
CA ARG A 22 3.92 -14.25 1.66
C ARG A 22 2.97 -15.09 2.51
N CYS A 23 2.15 -14.43 3.35
CA CYS A 23 1.28 -15.04 4.36
C CYS A 23 2.03 -15.93 5.36
N ARG A 24 3.36 -15.77 5.46
CA ARG A 24 4.18 -16.52 6.40
C ARG A 24 4.29 -15.80 7.73
N GLY A 25 3.61 -16.35 8.72
CA GLY A 25 3.59 -15.77 10.05
C GLY A 25 4.87 -15.99 10.87
N MET A 26 4.89 -15.40 12.05
CA MET A 26 6.00 -15.51 13.00
C MET A 26 6.21 -16.94 13.50
N ASP A 27 5.18 -17.79 13.41
CA ASP A 27 5.23 -19.24 13.64
C ASP A 27 5.80 -20.03 12.44
N ARG A 28 6.26 -19.32 11.38
CA ARG A 28 6.78 -19.86 10.12
C ARG A 28 5.75 -20.64 9.29
N ARG A 29 4.47 -20.63 9.65
CA ARG A 29 3.39 -21.26 8.86
C ARG A 29 2.85 -20.27 7.84
N THR A 30 2.63 -20.75 6.61
CA THR A 30 1.97 -19.98 5.55
C THR A 30 0.47 -20.20 5.68
N MET A 31 -0.28 -19.14 5.99
CA MET A 31 -1.71 -19.19 6.28
C MET A 31 -2.45 -17.98 5.69
N PRO A 32 -2.86 -18.01 4.40
CA PRO A 32 -3.58 -16.89 3.76
C PRO A 32 -4.88 -16.52 4.49
N LEU A 33 -5.63 -17.48 5.00
CA LEU A 33 -6.86 -17.23 5.74
C LEU A 33 -6.61 -16.46 7.04
N ARG A 34 -5.46 -16.65 7.70
CA ARG A 34 -5.09 -15.83 8.87
C ARG A 34 -4.87 -14.37 8.48
N VAL A 35 -4.25 -14.12 7.32
CA VAL A 35 -4.09 -12.76 6.77
C VAL A 35 -5.46 -12.19 6.42
N ALA A 36 -6.36 -12.97 5.81
CA ALA A 36 -7.74 -12.54 5.51
C ALA A 36 -8.51 -12.13 6.79
N GLU A 37 -8.30 -12.83 7.92
CA GLU A 37 -8.90 -12.42 9.19
C GLU A 37 -8.34 -11.08 9.69
N VAL A 38 -7.03 -10.84 9.55
CA VAL A 38 -6.42 -9.53 9.89
C VAL A 38 -6.98 -8.43 8.97
N ILE A 39 -7.16 -8.72 7.69
CA ILE A 39 -7.77 -7.79 6.72
C ILE A 39 -9.20 -7.42 7.14
N ARG A 40 -10.00 -8.38 7.60
CA ARG A 40 -11.34 -8.07 8.13
C ARG A 40 -11.29 -7.15 9.37
N GLU A 41 -10.29 -7.35 10.26
CA GLU A 41 -10.09 -6.49 11.43
C GLU A 41 -9.76 -5.04 11.04
N MET A 42 -9.04 -4.82 9.93
CA MET A 42 -8.77 -3.47 9.42
C MET A 42 -10.04 -2.73 9.05
N ASN A 43 -11.09 -3.44 8.60
CA ASN A 43 -12.32 -2.87 8.07
C ASN A 43 -12.07 -1.75 7.03
N ALA A 44 -11.04 -1.91 6.20
CA ALA A 44 -10.65 -0.91 5.21
C ALA A 44 -11.41 -1.13 3.89
N ASP A 45 -11.63 -0.02 3.16
CA ASP A 45 -12.28 -0.02 1.86
C ASP A 45 -11.28 -0.35 0.75
N VAL A 46 -10.02 0.06 0.94
CA VAL A 46 -8.92 -0.17 0.01
C VAL A 46 -7.69 -0.65 0.77
N ILE A 47 -7.05 -1.71 0.30
CA ILE A 47 -5.89 -2.30 0.97
C ILE A 47 -4.78 -2.56 -0.03
N ALA A 48 -3.61 -1.97 0.20
CA ALA A 48 -2.40 -2.24 -0.55
C ALA A 48 -1.58 -3.32 0.16
N LEU A 49 -1.42 -4.47 -0.47
CA LEU A 49 -0.65 -5.59 0.03
C LEU A 49 0.69 -5.68 -0.70
N GLN A 50 1.76 -6.01 0.03
CA GLN A 50 3.08 -6.28 -0.51
C GLN A 50 3.48 -7.72 -0.19
N GLU A 51 4.44 -8.25 -0.94
CA GLU A 51 4.94 -9.63 -0.86
C GLU A 51 3.85 -10.71 -1.02
N VAL A 52 2.98 -10.53 -1.99
CA VAL A 52 1.90 -11.49 -2.28
C VAL A 52 2.38 -12.52 -3.29
N ILE A 53 2.10 -13.80 -3.02
CA ILE A 53 2.26 -14.90 -4.00
C ILE A 53 0.96 -15.01 -4.78
N GLY A 54 1.03 -14.79 -6.08
CA GLY A 54 -0.09 -14.95 -7.00
C GLY A 54 -0.19 -16.35 -7.59
N ALA A 55 -0.97 -16.47 -8.66
CA ALA A 55 -1.17 -17.73 -9.36
C ALA A 55 0.14 -18.36 -9.85
N GLY A 56 0.13 -19.67 -9.96
CA GLY A 56 1.22 -20.48 -10.46
C GLY A 56 0.70 -21.63 -11.32
N PRO A 57 1.61 -22.50 -11.84
CA PRO A 57 1.21 -23.62 -12.71
C PRO A 57 0.19 -24.57 -12.10
N ASN A 58 0.13 -24.64 -10.79
CA ASN A 58 -0.69 -25.58 -10.03
C ASN A 58 -1.98 -24.96 -9.47
N GLY A 59 -2.35 -23.73 -9.89
CA GLY A 59 -3.63 -23.11 -9.51
C GLY A 59 -3.50 -21.70 -8.92
N ALA A 60 -4.54 -21.33 -8.19
CA ALA A 60 -4.69 -20.02 -7.56
C ALA A 60 -3.59 -19.71 -6.55
N GLY A 61 -3.31 -18.43 -6.37
CA GLY A 61 -2.36 -17.93 -5.39
C GLY A 61 -3.03 -17.29 -4.18
N GLN A 62 -2.22 -16.64 -3.37
CA GLN A 62 -2.69 -15.96 -2.14
C GLN A 62 -3.63 -14.78 -2.46
N ALA A 63 -3.44 -14.10 -3.61
CA ALA A 63 -4.28 -12.98 -4.01
C ALA A 63 -5.73 -13.41 -4.20
N GLU A 64 -5.94 -14.50 -4.92
CA GLU A 64 -7.26 -15.11 -5.19
C GLU A 64 -7.90 -15.62 -3.89
N GLU A 65 -7.12 -16.34 -3.08
CA GLU A 65 -7.61 -16.93 -1.83
C GLU A 65 -8.04 -15.84 -0.83
N ILE A 66 -7.22 -14.80 -0.67
CA ILE A 66 -7.52 -13.67 0.22
C ILE A 66 -8.71 -12.88 -0.33
N GLY A 67 -8.71 -12.50 -1.63
CA GLY A 67 -9.78 -11.75 -2.26
C GLY A 67 -11.14 -12.43 -2.09
N ALA A 68 -11.20 -13.72 -2.37
CA ALA A 68 -12.41 -14.53 -2.17
C ALA A 68 -12.83 -14.60 -0.70
N ALA A 69 -11.88 -14.79 0.22
CA ALA A 69 -12.16 -14.87 1.64
C ALA A 69 -12.72 -13.57 2.22
N VAL A 70 -12.26 -12.40 1.74
CA VAL A 70 -12.73 -11.08 2.25
C VAL A 70 -13.86 -10.48 1.43
N GLY A 71 -14.20 -11.05 0.27
CA GLY A 71 -15.25 -10.55 -0.61
C GLY A 71 -14.92 -9.21 -1.27
N MET A 72 -13.66 -8.95 -1.59
CA MET A 72 -13.19 -7.71 -2.23
C MET A 72 -12.69 -7.99 -3.64
N GLY A 73 -12.90 -7.04 -4.55
CA GLY A 73 -12.23 -7.02 -5.84
C GLY A 73 -10.71 -6.84 -5.65
N TRP A 74 -9.91 -7.37 -6.58
CA TRP A 74 -8.47 -7.25 -6.48
C TRP A 74 -7.79 -7.19 -7.85
N VAL A 75 -6.60 -6.58 -7.86
CA VAL A 75 -5.66 -6.60 -8.98
C VAL A 75 -4.26 -6.85 -8.47
N MET A 76 -3.47 -7.60 -9.24
CA MET A 76 -2.08 -7.92 -8.89
C MET A 76 -1.11 -7.35 -9.93
N THR A 77 0.01 -6.85 -9.43
CA THR A 77 1.20 -6.50 -10.23
C THR A 77 2.33 -7.45 -9.85
N SER A 78 2.74 -8.29 -10.80
CA SER A 78 3.85 -9.21 -10.59
C SER A 78 5.17 -8.50 -10.94
N VAL A 79 6.14 -8.58 -10.05
CA VAL A 79 7.50 -8.05 -10.26
C VAL A 79 8.50 -9.12 -10.66
N ARG A 80 8.24 -10.37 -10.26
CA ARG A 80 9.07 -11.54 -10.60
C ARG A 80 8.31 -12.85 -10.34
N HIS A 81 8.94 -13.96 -10.69
CA HIS A 81 8.48 -15.28 -10.26
C HIS A 81 9.21 -15.72 -8.99
N LEU A 82 8.48 -16.35 -8.09
CA LEU A 82 9.00 -17.02 -6.91
C LEU A 82 8.54 -18.49 -6.95
N ARG A 83 9.47 -19.42 -7.19
CA ARG A 83 9.17 -20.87 -7.32
C ARG A 83 8.00 -21.15 -8.29
N SER A 84 8.08 -20.56 -9.49
CA SER A 84 7.07 -20.67 -10.56
C SER A 84 5.73 -20.00 -10.31
N HIS A 85 5.56 -19.27 -9.20
CA HIS A 85 4.39 -18.45 -8.90
C HIS A 85 4.70 -16.98 -9.19
N LEU A 86 3.67 -16.21 -9.54
CA LEU A 86 3.76 -14.76 -9.57
C LEU A 86 4.07 -14.23 -8.17
N PHE A 87 4.90 -13.19 -8.09
CA PHE A 87 5.22 -12.53 -6.82
C PHE A 87 5.21 -11.02 -7.00
N GLY A 88 4.53 -10.30 -6.12
CA GLY A 88 4.44 -8.85 -6.22
C GLY A 88 3.47 -8.20 -5.26
N ASN A 89 2.80 -7.15 -5.77
CA ASN A 89 1.89 -6.30 -5.02
C ASN A 89 0.45 -6.54 -5.43
N VAL A 90 -0.49 -6.37 -4.50
CA VAL A 90 -1.93 -6.51 -4.73
C VAL A 90 -2.65 -5.30 -4.15
N VAL A 91 -3.64 -4.77 -4.86
CA VAL A 91 -4.64 -3.86 -4.30
C VAL A 91 -5.95 -4.61 -4.19
N LEU A 92 -6.52 -4.63 -2.99
CA LEU A 92 -7.89 -5.06 -2.71
C LEU A 92 -8.78 -3.83 -2.59
N SER A 93 -10.00 -3.87 -3.11
CA SER A 93 -10.93 -2.75 -3.05
C SER A 93 -12.38 -3.20 -2.92
N ARG A 94 -13.17 -2.48 -2.10
CA ARG A 94 -14.63 -2.55 -2.09
C ARG A 94 -15.23 -1.71 -3.21
N PHE A 95 -14.51 -0.69 -3.68
CA PHE A 95 -14.91 0.12 -4.83
C PHE A 95 -14.57 -0.59 -6.13
N PRO A 96 -15.30 -0.33 -7.22
CA PRO A 96 -14.96 -0.84 -8.55
C PRO A 96 -13.54 -0.43 -8.95
N ILE A 97 -12.74 -1.40 -9.38
CA ILE A 97 -11.42 -1.15 -9.97
C ILE A 97 -11.65 -0.99 -11.48
N VAL A 98 -11.51 0.24 -11.98
CA VAL A 98 -11.81 0.58 -13.37
C VAL A 98 -10.60 0.46 -14.29
N HIS A 99 -9.39 0.57 -13.72
CA HIS A 99 -8.14 0.40 -14.47
C HIS A 99 -6.99 0.05 -13.53
N HIS A 100 -5.97 -0.64 -14.04
CA HIS A 100 -4.71 -0.81 -13.32
C HIS A 100 -3.52 -0.71 -14.27
N SER A 101 -2.38 -0.26 -13.74
CA SER A 101 -1.12 -0.11 -14.45
C SER A 101 0.05 -0.50 -13.57
N GLN A 102 1.15 -0.84 -14.23
CA GLN A 102 2.42 -1.15 -13.57
C GLN A 102 3.49 -0.19 -14.07
N TYR A 103 4.30 0.32 -13.14
CA TYR A 103 5.47 1.15 -13.45
C TYR A 103 6.72 0.49 -12.89
N ASP A 104 7.71 0.29 -13.75
CA ASP A 104 8.98 -0.33 -13.36
C ASP A 104 9.81 0.62 -12.49
N LEU A 105 10.17 0.15 -11.29
CA LEU A 105 11.06 0.81 -10.34
C LEU A 105 12.39 0.06 -10.18
N SER A 106 12.65 -0.97 -10.97
CA SER A 106 13.87 -1.78 -10.88
C SER A 106 15.13 -0.93 -11.04
N TRP A 107 16.17 -1.25 -10.30
CA TRP A 107 17.43 -0.53 -10.31
C TRP A 107 18.62 -1.47 -10.36
N ARG A 108 19.38 -1.38 -11.46
CA ARG A 108 20.61 -2.19 -11.70
C ARG A 108 20.35 -3.70 -11.49
N THR A 109 21.19 -4.34 -10.65
CA THR A 109 21.14 -5.75 -10.28
C THR A 109 20.36 -6.03 -9.01
N CYS A 110 19.68 -5.00 -8.44
CA CYS A 110 18.84 -5.17 -7.26
C CYS A 110 17.59 -6.01 -7.59
N GLU A 111 16.90 -6.46 -6.55
CA GLU A 111 15.63 -7.17 -6.72
C GLU A 111 14.63 -6.31 -7.52
N PRO A 112 13.96 -6.85 -8.54
CA PRO A 112 12.97 -6.10 -9.30
C PRO A 112 11.88 -5.51 -8.39
N ARG A 113 11.52 -4.25 -8.65
CA ARG A 113 10.48 -3.52 -7.94
C ARG A 113 9.54 -2.83 -8.92
N ALA A 114 8.29 -2.68 -8.54
CA ALA A 114 7.31 -1.95 -9.33
C ALA A 114 6.40 -1.13 -8.42
N CYS A 115 5.89 -0.04 -8.98
CA CYS A 115 4.72 0.64 -8.45
C CYS A 115 3.49 0.09 -9.18
N GLN A 116 2.52 -0.38 -8.42
CA GLN A 116 1.20 -0.74 -8.89
C GLN A 116 0.27 0.46 -8.76
N ARG A 117 -0.39 0.87 -9.86
CA ARG A 117 -1.49 1.82 -9.81
C ARG A 117 -2.81 1.09 -10.03
N ALA A 118 -3.76 1.29 -9.14
CA ALA A 118 -5.16 0.91 -9.30
C ALA A 118 -6.02 2.16 -9.29
N ASP A 119 -6.84 2.33 -10.32
CA ASP A 119 -7.80 3.43 -10.43
C ASP A 119 -9.16 2.91 -9.99
N LEU A 120 -9.72 3.55 -8.97
CA LEU A 120 -10.97 3.17 -8.33
C LEU A 120 -12.04 4.19 -8.66
N ASP A 121 -13.28 3.71 -8.85
CA ASP A 121 -14.46 4.57 -8.94
C ASP A 121 -15.08 4.71 -7.55
N VAL A 122 -14.98 5.89 -6.97
CA VAL A 122 -15.57 6.24 -5.68
C VAL A 122 -16.72 7.21 -5.93
N GLU A 123 -17.94 6.69 -6.00
CA GLU A 123 -19.15 7.49 -6.27
C GLU A 123 -19.07 8.35 -7.53
N GLY A 124 -18.48 7.81 -8.63
CA GLY A 124 -18.29 8.49 -9.89
C GLY A 124 -17.04 9.37 -9.95
N HIS A 125 -16.19 9.36 -8.92
CA HIS A 125 -14.95 10.14 -8.87
C HIS A 125 -13.71 9.24 -8.82
N PRO A 126 -12.64 9.56 -9.58
CA PRO A 126 -11.46 8.74 -9.64
C PRO A 126 -10.62 8.88 -8.37
N LEU A 127 -10.28 7.76 -7.75
CA LEU A 127 -9.29 7.63 -6.69
C LEU A 127 -8.15 6.75 -7.18
N HIS A 128 -6.93 7.28 -7.23
CA HIS A 128 -5.76 6.56 -7.72
C HIS A 128 -4.91 6.06 -6.56
N ILE A 129 -4.76 4.75 -6.47
CA ILE A 129 -3.96 4.07 -5.44
C ILE A 129 -2.63 3.63 -6.06
N TYR A 130 -1.52 4.10 -5.49
CA TYR A 130 -0.16 3.71 -5.86
C TYR A 130 0.41 2.84 -4.75
N ASN A 131 0.43 1.54 -4.98
CA ASN A 131 0.98 0.56 -4.05
C ASN A 131 2.45 0.28 -4.39
N VAL A 132 3.34 0.47 -3.41
CA VAL A 132 4.78 0.33 -3.58
C VAL A 132 5.40 -0.61 -2.55
N HIS A 133 6.47 -1.30 -2.97
CA HIS A 133 7.42 -1.97 -2.09
C HIS A 133 8.81 -1.61 -2.59
N LEU A 134 9.47 -0.67 -1.90
CA LEU A 134 10.79 -0.16 -2.31
C LEU A 134 11.91 -1.12 -1.88
N GLY A 135 13.08 -0.94 -2.48
CA GLY A 135 14.27 -1.72 -2.17
C GLY A 135 14.89 -1.37 -0.81
N THR A 136 15.81 -2.19 -0.36
CA THR A 136 16.44 -2.05 0.97
C THR A 136 17.70 -1.16 0.96
N ALA A 137 18.33 -0.94 -0.21
CA ALA A 137 19.52 -0.11 -0.32
C ALA A 137 19.17 1.39 -0.46
N VAL A 138 19.96 2.26 0.18
CA VAL A 138 19.68 3.71 0.25
C VAL A 138 19.63 4.37 -1.14
N LEU A 139 20.61 4.09 -2.00
CA LEU A 139 20.68 4.68 -3.34
C LEU A 139 19.59 4.12 -4.26
N GLU A 140 19.24 2.85 -4.11
CA GLU A 140 18.13 2.21 -4.80
C GLU A 140 16.81 2.92 -4.45
N ARG A 141 16.52 3.11 -3.17
CA ARG A 141 15.30 3.82 -2.72
C ARG A 141 15.23 5.25 -3.23
N ARG A 142 16.36 5.98 -3.23
CA ARG A 142 16.41 7.33 -3.80
C ARG A 142 16.00 7.33 -5.26
N TYR A 143 16.58 6.43 -6.06
CA TYR A 143 16.25 6.28 -7.49
C TYR A 143 14.76 5.94 -7.66
N GLN A 144 14.27 4.96 -6.91
CA GLN A 144 12.89 4.51 -6.95
C GLN A 144 11.90 5.61 -6.56
N ALA A 145 12.19 6.39 -5.51
CA ALA A 145 11.37 7.52 -5.08
C ALA A 145 11.29 8.62 -6.16
N THR A 146 12.40 8.91 -6.84
CA THR A 146 12.43 9.90 -7.93
C THR A 146 11.58 9.42 -9.12
N ARG A 147 11.68 8.15 -9.51
CA ARG A 147 10.85 7.58 -10.57
C ARG A 147 9.37 7.55 -10.19
N LEU A 148 9.07 7.11 -8.98
CA LEU A 148 7.70 7.08 -8.44
C LEU A 148 7.06 8.47 -8.51
N ALA A 149 7.79 9.51 -8.06
CA ALA A 149 7.31 10.89 -8.13
C ALA A 149 6.96 11.30 -9.56
N GLY A 150 7.79 10.93 -10.55
CA GLY A 150 7.51 11.19 -11.96
C GLY A 150 6.24 10.50 -12.47
N PHE A 151 5.97 9.27 -12.04
CA PHE A 151 4.74 8.55 -12.42
C PHE A 151 3.49 9.12 -11.77
N VAL A 152 3.57 9.51 -10.49
CA VAL A 152 2.43 10.09 -9.76
C VAL A 152 2.11 11.49 -10.30
N HIS A 153 3.12 12.29 -10.65
CA HIS A 153 2.95 13.63 -11.23
C HIS A 153 2.55 13.65 -12.72
N ASP A 154 2.21 12.50 -13.31
CA ASP A 154 1.66 12.47 -14.66
C ASP A 154 0.37 13.32 -14.72
N LYS A 155 0.44 14.45 -15.42
CA LYS A 155 -0.67 15.41 -15.55
C LYS A 155 -1.90 14.86 -16.27
N ARG A 156 -1.75 13.72 -16.97
CA ARG A 156 -2.88 13.03 -17.63
C ARG A 156 -3.75 12.28 -16.64
N ILE A 157 -3.25 12.07 -15.41
CA ILE A 157 -3.96 11.37 -14.34
C ILE A 157 -4.48 12.43 -13.38
N GLU A 158 -5.75 12.80 -13.58
CA GLU A 158 -6.44 13.80 -12.76
C GLU A 158 -7.22 13.10 -11.63
N GLY A 159 -7.31 13.74 -10.47
CA GLY A 159 -8.03 13.23 -9.32
C GLY A 159 -7.15 13.07 -8.09
N THR A 160 -7.76 12.51 -7.05
CA THR A 160 -7.08 12.26 -5.78
C THR A 160 -6.15 11.06 -5.89
N LYS A 161 -4.92 11.20 -5.41
CA LYS A 161 -3.89 10.17 -5.45
C LYS A 161 -3.42 9.82 -4.05
N ILE A 162 -3.30 8.52 -3.76
CA ILE A 162 -2.75 8.01 -2.50
C ILE A 162 -1.62 7.04 -2.83
N ILE A 163 -0.45 7.30 -2.29
CA ILE A 163 0.74 6.45 -2.40
C ILE A 163 0.93 5.79 -1.04
N LEU A 164 0.94 4.47 -1.00
CA LEU A 164 1.10 3.73 0.24
C LEU A 164 1.86 2.42 0.01
N GLY A 165 2.50 1.90 1.05
CA GLY A 165 3.26 0.66 0.93
C GLY A 165 4.39 0.56 1.93
N ASP A 166 5.25 -0.43 1.69
CA ASP A 166 6.51 -0.64 2.39
C ASP A 166 7.64 0.10 1.68
N PHE A 167 8.12 1.16 2.30
CA PHE A 167 9.19 2.00 1.76
C PHE A 167 10.58 1.52 2.16
N ASN A 168 10.69 0.52 3.04
CA ASN A 168 11.96 0.02 3.57
C ASN A 168 12.88 1.12 4.13
N GLU A 169 12.34 2.27 4.53
CA GLU A 169 13.10 3.41 5.04
C GLU A 169 12.77 3.69 6.50
N TRP A 170 13.63 3.25 7.39
CA TRP A 170 13.45 3.31 8.85
C TRP A 170 13.82 4.65 9.50
N MET A 171 14.56 5.50 8.80
CA MET A 171 14.89 6.86 9.19
C MET A 171 14.52 7.81 8.05
N ARG A 172 14.24 9.07 8.33
CA ARG A 172 14.05 10.08 7.28
C ARG A 172 15.29 10.15 6.40
N GLY A 173 15.25 9.43 5.30
CA GLY A 173 16.32 9.31 4.33
C GLY A 173 16.00 10.04 3.03
N LEU A 174 16.73 9.65 1.98
CA LEU A 174 16.60 10.31 0.67
C LEU A 174 15.26 10.06 -0.02
N ALA A 175 14.63 8.89 0.17
CA ALA A 175 13.33 8.61 -0.41
C ALA A 175 12.23 9.41 0.27
N THR A 176 12.17 9.41 1.61
CA THR A 176 11.25 10.25 2.39
C THR A 176 11.42 11.72 2.05
N SER A 177 12.66 12.22 1.98
CA SER A 177 12.94 13.62 1.64
C SER A 177 12.41 13.98 0.25
N THR A 178 12.64 13.12 -0.75
CA THR A 178 12.14 13.33 -2.12
C THR A 178 10.62 13.35 -2.15
N LEU A 179 9.96 12.38 -1.54
CA LEU A 179 8.50 12.27 -1.60
C LEU A 179 7.81 13.36 -0.77
N SER A 180 8.31 13.67 0.44
CA SER A 180 7.73 14.73 1.27
C SER A 180 7.90 16.15 0.72
N SER A 181 8.86 16.36 -0.21
CA SER A 181 8.98 17.65 -0.91
C SER A 181 7.94 17.83 -2.02
N LEU A 182 7.31 16.75 -2.48
CA LEU A 182 6.42 16.73 -3.63
C LEU A 182 4.97 16.40 -3.26
N PHE A 183 4.77 15.57 -2.23
CA PHE A 183 3.47 15.09 -1.78
C PHE A 183 3.25 15.42 -0.31
N LYS A 184 1.97 15.57 0.06
CA LYS A 184 1.61 15.62 1.47
C LYS A 184 1.82 14.23 2.10
N SER A 185 2.51 14.15 3.22
CA SER A 185 2.66 12.91 3.99
C SER A 185 1.65 12.87 5.12
N ILE A 186 1.12 11.69 5.43
CA ILE A 186 0.40 11.49 6.67
C ILE A 186 1.45 11.31 7.76
N ASP A 187 1.61 12.34 8.62
CA ASP A 187 2.55 12.27 9.73
C ASP A 187 1.99 11.37 10.83
N ILE A 188 2.50 10.14 10.89
CA ILE A 188 2.12 9.19 11.91
C ILE A 188 2.54 9.64 13.32
N TYR A 189 3.49 10.58 13.43
CA TYR A 189 3.93 11.13 14.72
C TYR A 189 2.87 12.03 15.37
N GLU A 190 2.01 12.61 14.58
CA GLU A 190 0.88 13.40 15.08
C GLU A 190 -0.29 12.52 15.55
N HIS A 191 -0.48 11.36 14.92
CA HIS A 191 -1.68 10.55 15.08
C HIS A 191 -1.49 9.29 15.94
N LEU A 192 -0.25 8.77 16.07
CA LEU A 192 -0.01 7.50 16.74
C LEU A 192 0.98 7.62 17.91
N LYS A 193 0.59 7.12 19.07
CA LYS A 193 1.50 6.94 20.23
C LYS A 193 2.50 5.81 19.98
N ARG A 194 2.05 4.70 19.35
CA ARG A 194 2.88 3.55 18.93
C ARG A 194 2.96 3.54 17.42
N ARG A 195 4.13 3.78 16.86
CA ARG A 195 4.35 4.18 15.46
C ARG A 195 5.07 3.14 14.63
N ARG A 196 5.62 2.10 15.27
CA ARG A 196 6.52 1.15 14.64
C ARG A 196 5.73 -0.01 14.08
N THR A 197 6.00 -0.36 12.83
CA THR A 197 5.29 -1.40 12.07
C THR A 197 6.07 -2.70 11.97
N TYR A 198 7.42 -2.65 12.15
CA TYR A 198 8.33 -3.79 11.95
C TYR A 198 9.37 -3.90 13.07
N PRO A 199 9.80 -5.12 13.50
CA PRO A 199 9.10 -6.38 13.27
C PRO A 199 7.83 -6.48 14.14
N GLY A 200 6.79 -7.18 13.62
CA GLY A 200 5.44 -7.20 14.17
C GLY A 200 5.35 -7.47 15.67
N ILE A 201 6.04 -8.50 16.21
CA ILE A 201 5.99 -8.88 17.63
C ILE A 201 6.66 -7.83 18.52
N PHE A 202 7.79 -7.27 18.09
CA PHE A 202 8.52 -6.25 18.82
C PHE A 202 8.88 -5.08 17.89
N PRO A 203 7.92 -4.21 17.53
CA PRO A 203 8.12 -3.19 16.51
C PRO A 203 9.14 -2.15 16.95
N VAL A 204 10.24 -2.04 16.21
CA VAL A 204 11.33 -1.08 16.43
C VAL A 204 11.50 -0.09 15.27
N LEU A 205 11.03 -0.44 14.08
CA LEU A 205 11.14 0.37 12.86
C LEU A 205 9.77 0.76 12.32
N HIS A 206 9.73 1.88 11.60
CA HIS A 206 8.57 2.32 10.84
C HIS A 206 8.95 2.32 9.36
N LEU A 207 8.44 1.34 8.62
CA LEU A 207 8.77 1.11 7.22
C LEU A 207 7.62 1.46 6.27
N ASP A 208 6.38 1.47 6.79
CA ASP A 208 5.16 1.66 6.02
C ASP A 208 4.72 3.12 6.09
N HIS A 209 4.54 3.75 4.93
CA HIS A 209 4.21 5.17 4.81
C HIS A 209 3.00 5.39 3.92
N ILE A 210 2.34 6.54 4.10
CA ILE A 210 1.24 6.99 3.25
C ILE A 210 1.49 8.45 2.86
N TYR A 211 1.49 8.73 1.54
CA TYR A 211 1.54 10.07 0.95
C TYR A 211 0.30 10.29 0.11
N TYR A 212 -0.04 11.56 -0.14
CA TYR A 212 -1.21 11.89 -0.93
C TYR A 212 -1.08 13.20 -1.70
N GLU A 213 -1.90 13.32 -2.75
CA GLU A 213 -2.13 14.52 -3.53
C GLU A 213 -3.65 14.70 -3.71
N GLY A 214 -4.13 15.93 -3.55
CA GLY A 214 -5.56 16.26 -3.65
C GLY A 214 -6.15 16.80 -2.35
N HIS A 215 -7.49 16.88 -2.31
CA HIS A 215 -8.23 17.38 -1.16
C HIS A 215 -8.54 16.22 -0.19
N ILE A 216 -7.63 15.97 0.74
CA ILE A 216 -7.78 14.93 1.77
C ILE A 216 -7.66 15.57 3.15
N GLU A 217 -8.64 15.26 4.01
CA GLU A 217 -8.59 15.50 5.44
C GLU A 217 -8.31 14.19 6.16
N ILE A 218 -7.30 14.18 7.03
CA ILE A 218 -6.92 12.99 7.81
C ILE A 218 -7.79 12.95 9.06
N ARG A 219 -8.65 11.95 9.17
CA ARG A 219 -9.54 11.74 10.33
C ARG A 219 -8.90 10.90 11.42
N GLY A 220 -7.89 10.12 11.09
CA GLY A 220 -7.14 9.33 12.05
C GLY A 220 -6.27 8.25 11.42
N LEU A 221 -5.36 7.74 12.22
CA LEU A 221 -4.51 6.61 11.90
C LEU A 221 -4.64 5.51 12.94
N GLU A 222 -4.46 4.28 12.53
CA GLU A 222 -4.51 3.10 13.39
C GLU A 222 -3.46 2.07 12.98
N LEU A 223 -2.81 1.44 13.96
CA LEU A 223 -2.03 0.22 13.77
C LEU A 223 -2.80 -0.97 14.32
N ILE A 224 -3.07 -1.94 13.47
CA ILE A 224 -3.76 -3.16 13.91
C ILE A 224 -2.75 -4.04 14.67
N ARG A 225 -2.98 -4.23 15.97
CA ARG A 225 -2.08 -4.91 16.90
C ARG A 225 -2.74 -6.09 17.62
N SER A 226 -3.74 -6.68 17.02
CA SER A 226 -4.37 -7.89 17.57
C SER A 226 -3.36 -9.04 17.66
N ARG A 227 -3.65 -10.06 18.47
CA ARG A 227 -2.81 -11.29 18.53
C ARG A 227 -2.66 -11.91 17.14
N LYS A 228 -3.69 -11.85 16.30
CA LYS A 228 -3.66 -12.37 14.94
C LYS A 228 -2.70 -11.55 14.06
N ALA A 229 -2.79 -10.22 14.09
CA ALA A 229 -1.90 -9.35 13.33
C ALA A 229 -0.44 -9.55 13.73
N LEU A 230 -0.14 -9.64 15.04
CA LEU A 230 1.21 -9.92 15.56
C LEU A 230 1.77 -11.26 15.10
N MET A 231 0.91 -12.22 14.79
CA MET A 231 1.32 -13.57 14.35
C MET A 231 1.28 -13.75 12.83
N ALA A 232 0.54 -12.93 12.09
CA ALA A 232 0.25 -13.16 10.67
C ALA A 232 1.39 -12.73 9.74
N SER A 233 2.16 -11.70 10.11
CA SER A 233 3.30 -11.18 9.35
C SER A 233 4.34 -10.61 10.31
N ASP A 234 5.53 -10.31 9.79
CA ASP A 234 6.55 -9.52 10.47
C ASP A 234 6.31 -8.00 10.36
N HIS A 235 5.30 -7.56 9.59
CA HIS A 235 4.78 -6.20 9.60
C HIS A 235 3.42 -6.12 10.30
N LEU A 236 3.07 -4.90 10.75
CA LEU A 236 1.74 -4.57 11.26
C LEU A 236 1.00 -3.71 10.24
N PRO A 237 -0.31 -3.97 10.02
CA PRO A 237 -1.11 -3.13 9.14
C PRO A 237 -1.20 -1.70 9.63
N LEU A 238 -0.96 -0.74 8.74
CA LEU A 238 -1.20 0.69 8.94
C LEU A 238 -2.48 1.08 8.21
N VAL A 239 -3.42 1.67 8.95
CA VAL A 239 -4.73 2.07 8.44
C VAL A 239 -4.92 3.56 8.61
N ALA A 240 -5.45 4.24 7.59
CA ALA A 240 -5.80 5.66 7.62
C ALA A 240 -7.29 5.86 7.33
N ASN A 241 -7.94 6.66 8.17
CA ASN A 241 -9.30 7.15 7.93
C ASN A 241 -9.19 8.53 7.28
N LEU A 242 -9.70 8.65 6.07
CA LEU A 242 -9.56 9.81 5.23
C LEU A 242 -10.94 10.34 4.85
N ARG A 243 -11.09 11.66 4.79
CA ARG A 243 -12.19 12.31 4.13
C ARG A 243 -11.68 12.95 2.85
N ILE A 244 -12.18 12.47 1.72
CA ILE A 244 -11.76 12.87 0.40
C ILE A 244 -12.77 13.86 -0.16
N GLY A 245 -12.30 15.03 -0.59
CA GLY A 245 -13.10 15.99 -1.33
C GLY A 245 -13.21 15.58 -2.80
N ILE A 246 -14.45 15.43 -3.29
CA ILE A 246 -14.79 15.01 -4.64
C ILE A 246 -15.73 16.02 -5.31
#